data_fa453ca2a7e135b1fdc11ba59f057102
#
_entry.id   fa453ca2a7e135b1fdc11ba59f057102
#
_cell.length_a   1.000
_cell.length_b   1.000
_cell.length_c   1.000
_cell.angle_alpha   90.00
_cell.angle_beta   90.00
_cell.angle_gamma   90.00
#
_symmetry.space_group_name_H-M   'P 1'
#
loop_
_entity.id
_entity.type
_entity.pdbx_description
1 polymer ?
#
loop_
_entity_poly.entity_id
_entity_poly.type
_entity_poly.pdbx_seq_one_letter_code
_entity_poly.pdbx_strand_id
1 'polypeptide(L)'
;MIYVVATLSVKPETRAEFIAGAIACIKETRKEPGNIAYDLHESVTDPSKMVFVEQWENAEALVPHRAAEHMKAFGRIAVNCMTAPPRIEVITPAKVDVR
;
A
#
# COMPACT_ATOMS: atom_id res chain seq x y z
N MET A 1 3.12 4.30 -16.97
CA MET A 1 2.67 3.48 -15.84
C MET A 1 3.69 3.54 -14.70
N ILE A 2 3.20 3.59 -13.47
CA ILE A 2 4.03 3.64 -12.28
C ILE A 2 3.67 2.44 -11.40
N TYR A 3 4.67 1.79 -10.85
CA TYR A 3 4.51 0.76 -9.82
C TYR A 3 4.95 1.29 -8.47
N VAL A 4 4.26 0.88 -7.41
CA VAL A 4 4.66 1.17 -6.04
C VAL A 4 4.74 -0.14 -5.27
N VAL A 5 5.84 -0.32 -4.55
CA VAL A 5 6.03 -1.44 -3.63
C VAL A 5 6.31 -0.85 -2.25
N ALA A 6 5.38 -1.07 -1.32
CA ALA A 6 5.50 -0.60 0.05
C ALA A 6 5.64 -1.79 0.99
N THR A 7 6.82 -1.95 1.58
CA THR A 7 7.13 -3.04 2.49
C THR A 7 6.98 -2.57 3.93
N LEU A 8 6.23 -3.33 4.74
CA LEU A 8 5.92 -2.98 6.11
C LEU A 8 6.21 -4.15 7.05
N SER A 9 6.59 -3.81 8.28
CA SER A 9 6.70 -4.78 9.37
C SER A 9 5.63 -4.45 10.40
N VAL A 10 4.74 -5.41 10.65
CA VAL A 10 3.56 -5.24 11.49
C VAL A 10 3.69 -6.08 12.75
N LYS A 11 3.38 -5.50 13.90
CA LYS A 11 3.40 -6.21 15.17
C LYS A 11 2.35 -7.32 15.15
N PRO A 12 2.70 -8.54 15.61
CA PRO A 12 1.75 -9.66 15.62
C PRO A 12 0.45 -9.36 16.38
N GLU A 13 0.53 -8.66 17.50
CA GLU A 13 -0.62 -8.34 18.35
C GLU A 13 -1.59 -7.33 17.75
N THR A 14 -1.15 -6.58 16.74
CA THR A 14 -1.98 -5.56 16.04
C THR A 14 -2.31 -5.95 14.60
N ARG A 15 -1.96 -7.16 14.20
CA ARG A 15 -2.09 -7.63 12.82
C ARG A 15 -3.54 -7.57 12.31
N ALA A 16 -4.49 -8.04 13.11
CA ALA A 16 -5.90 -8.03 12.72
C ALA A 16 -6.43 -6.61 12.54
N GLU A 17 -6.07 -5.69 13.41
CA GLU A 17 -6.44 -4.28 13.32
C GLU A 17 -5.84 -3.63 12.07
N PHE A 18 -4.57 -3.90 11.80
CA PHE A 18 -3.89 -3.41 10.60
C PHE A 18 -4.58 -3.88 9.32
N ILE A 19 -4.88 -5.17 9.23
CA ILE A 19 -5.53 -5.77 8.05
C ILE A 19 -6.92 -5.17 7.85
N ALA A 20 -7.71 -5.01 8.90
CA ALA A 20 -9.04 -4.40 8.80
C ALA A 20 -8.95 -2.96 8.27
N GLY A 21 -8.02 -2.17 8.77
CA GLY A 21 -7.77 -0.81 8.30
C GLY A 21 -7.29 -0.79 6.84
N ALA A 22 -6.43 -1.72 6.47
CA ALA A 22 -5.93 -1.86 5.10
C ALA A 22 -7.06 -2.21 4.12
N ILE A 23 -7.94 -3.11 4.47
CA ILE A 23 -9.08 -3.50 3.63
C ILE A 23 -9.96 -2.28 3.33
N ALA A 24 -10.28 -1.48 4.34
CA ALA A 24 -11.07 -0.27 4.15
C ALA A 24 -10.34 0.73 3.22
N CYS A 25 -9.05 0.92 3.42
CA CYS A 25 -8.23 1.80 2.58
C CYS A 25 -8.14 1.31 1.14
N ILE A 26 -7.94 0.02 0.93
CA ILE A 26 -7.87 -0.60 -0.40
C ILE A 26 -9.16 -0.35 -1.18
N LYS A 27 -10.29 -0.54 -0.53
CA LYS A 27 -11.60 -0.34 -1.16
C LYS A 27 -11.75 1.07 -1.72
N GLU A 28 -11.35 2.09 -0.96
CA GLU A 28 -11.44 3.49 -1.39
C GLU A 28 -10.38 3.86 -2.40
N THR A 29 -9.16 3.35 -2.25
CA THR A 29 -8.07 3.61 -3.20
C THR A 29 -8.39 3.08 -4.59
N ARG A 30 -9.05 1.93 -4.68
CA ARG A 30 -9.45 1.35 -5.98
C ARG A 30 -10.45 2.19 -6.76
N LYS A 31 -11.11 3.15 -6.10
CA LYS A 31 -12.03 4.10 -6.76
C LYS A 31 -11.30 5.35 -7.25
N GLU A 32 -10.05 5.55 -6.89
CA GLU A 32 -9.31 6.77 -7.25
C GLU A 32 -8.99 6.78 -8.75
N PRO A 33 -9.11 7.96 -9.39
CA PRO A 33 -8.70 8.11 -10.79
C PRO A 33 -7.22 7.73 -10.97
N GLY A 34 -6.94 6.92 -11.98
CA GLY A 34 -5.58 6.50 -12.29
C GLY A 34 -5.09 5.28 -11.52
N ASN A 35 -5.83 4.78 -10.54
CA ASN A 35 -5.45 3.52 -9.90
C ASN A 35 -5.81 2.33 -10.80
N ILE A 36 -4.81 1.49 -11.09
CA ILE A 36 -4.98 0.28 -11.90
C ILE A 36 -5.08 -0.94 -10.97
N ALA A 37 -4.21 -1.02 -9.97
CA ALA A 37 -4.20 -2.12 -9.01
C ALA A 37 -3.69 -1.61 -7.64
N TYR A 38 -4.25 -2.14 -6.58
CA TYR A 38 -3.88 -1.80 -5.21
C TYR A 38 -4.28 -2.96 -4.31
N ASP A 39 -3.31 -3.64 -3.73
CA ASP A 39 -3.57 -4.77 -2.86
C ASP A 39 -2.46 -4.97 -1.83
N LEU A 40 -2.82 -5.63 -0.73
CA LEU A 40 -1.89 -5.98 0.35
C LEU A 40 -1.63 -7.49 0.31
N HIS A 41 -0.35 -7.86 0.40
CA HIS A 41 0.10 -9.24 0.40
C HIS A 41 0.88 -9.54 1.66
N GLU A 42 0.77 -10.77 2.14
CA GLU A 42 1.52 -11.25 3.29
C GLU A 42 2.66 -12.15 2.83
N SER A 43 3.81 -12.04 3.52
CA SER A 43 4.93 -12.93 3.26
C SER A 43 4.60 -14.34 3.80
N VAL A 44 4.89 -15.35 3.00
CA VAL A 44 4.72 -16.76 3.42
C VAL A 44 5.88 -17.26 4.31
N THR A 45 6.97 -16.48 4.39
CA THR A 45 8.16 -16.84 5.18
C THR A 45 8.36 -15.97 6.41
N ASP A 46 7.66 -14.83 6.50
CA ASP A 46 7.76 -13.92 7.64
C ASP A 46 6.37 -13.34 7.93
N PRO A 47 5.67 -13.83 8.96
CA PRO A 47 4.30 -13.40 9.26
C PRO A 47 4.18 -11.94 9.69
N SER A 48 5.28 -11.28 10.04
CA SER A 48 5.27 -9.85 10.37
C SER A 48 5.39 -8.95 9.14
N LYS A 49 5.79 -9.51 8.00
CA LYS A 49 6.04 -8.73 6.78
C LYS A 49 4.84 -8.72 5.87
N MET A 50 4.47 -7.52 5.44
CA MET A 50 3.40 -7.30 4.47
C MET A 50 3.88 -6.33 3.39
N VAL A 51 3.30 -6.44 2.20
CA VAL A 51 3.70 -5.63 1.06
C VAL A 51 2.47 -5.15 0.31
N PHE A 52 2.34 -3.83 0.14
CA PHE A 52 1.42 -3.27 -0.84
C PHE A 52 2.08 -3.31 -2.21
N VAL A 53 1.37 -3.82 -3.20
CA VAL A 53 1.78 -3.76 -4.60
C VAL A 53 0.74 -2.95 -5.34
N GLU A 54 1.18 -1.88 -6.00
CA GLU A 54 0.29 -0.91 -6.62
C GLU A 54 0.70 -0.64 -8.06
N GLN A 55 -0.29 -0.37 -8.89
CA GLN A 55 -0.08 0.11 -10.26
C GLN A 55 -0.93 1.36 -10.47
N TRP A 56 -0.32 2.38 -11.07
CA TRP A 56 -0.95 3.66 -11.35
C TRP A 56 -0.68 4.07 -12.80
N GLU A 57 -1.63 4.77 -13.41
CA GLU A 57 -1.48 5.22 -14.81
C GLU A 57 -0.28 6.14 -15.00
N ASN A 58 -0.04 7.02 -14.03
CA ASN A 58 1.04 8.00 -14.05
C ASN A 58 1.39 8.49 -12.64
N ALA A 59 2.46 9.26 -12.53
CA ALA A 59 2.91 9.78 -11.24
C ALA A 59 1.95 10.83 -10.65
N GLU A 60 1.24 11.57 -11.49
CA GLU A 60 0.30 12.60 -11.06
C GLU A 60 -0.86 12.01 -10.27
N ALA A 61 -1.27 10.79 -10.57
CA ALA A 61 -2.33 10.10 -9.83
C ALA A 61 -1.97 9.84 -8.37
N LEU A 62 -0.69 9.77 -8.03
CA LEU A 62 -0.21 9.58 -6.66
C LEU A 62 -0.38 10.82 -5.79
N VAL A 63 -0.49 12.01 -6.38
CA VAL A 63 -0.59 13.27 -5.62
C VAL A 63 -1.89 13.32 -4.82
N PRO A 64 -3.09 13.20 -5.42
CA PRO A 64 -4.32 13.17 -4.63
C PRO A 64 -4.42 11.93 -3.74
N HIS A 65 -3.85 10.79 -4.16
CA HIS A 65 -3.82 9.57 -3.34
C HIS A 65 -3.18 9.83 -1.98
N ARG A 66 -2.00 10.45 -1.97
CA ARG A 66 -1.26 10.75 -0.73
C ARG A 66 -1.99 11.71 0.19
N ALA A 67 -2.86 12.56 -0.34
CA ALA A 67 -3.64 13.55 0.40
C ALA A 67 -5.06 13.07 0.75
N ALA A 68 -5.47 11.89 0.32
CA ALA A 68 -6.83 11.38 0.50
C ALA A 68 -7.16 11.11 1.96
N GLU A 69 -8.42 11.34 2.34
CA GLU A 69 -8.88 11.11 3.71
C GLU A 69 -8.72 9.64 4.15
N HIS A 70 -8.97 8.69 3.26
CA HIS A 70 -8.80 7.28 3.59
C HIS A 70 -7.33 6.91 3.83
N MET A 71 -6.38 7.60 3.19
CA MET A 71 -4.95 7.42 3.46
C MET A 71 -4.58 7.98 4.84
N LYS A 72 -5.13 9.12 5.20
CA LYS A 72 -4.92 9.70 6.53
C LYS A 72 -5.50 8.81 7.63
N ALA A 73 -6.71 8.30 7.41
CA ALA A 73 -7.37 7.39 8.35
C ALA A 73 -6.56 6.11 8.55
N PHE A 74 -6.10 5.50 7.46
CA PHE A 74 -5.26 4.31 7.53
C PHE A 74 -3.92 4.60 8.22
N GLY A 75 -3.31 5.74 7.92
CA GLY A 75 -2.05 6.16 8.54
C GLY A 75 -2.14 6.25 10.06
N ARG A 76 -3.26 6.74 10.59
CA ARG A 76 -3.49 6.79 12.03
C ARG A 76 -3.54 5.41 12.68
N ILE A 77 -4.07 4.43 11.97
CA ILE A 77 -4.09 3.03 12.43
C ILE A 77 -2.71 2.41 12.28
N ALA A 78 -2.13 2.53 11.09
CA ALA A 78 -0.88 1.88 10.74
C ALA A 78 0.30 2.29 11.63
N VAL A 79 0.38 3.55 12.02
CA VAL A 79 1.48 4.07 12.85
C VAL A 79 1.58 3.32 14.18
N ASN A 80 0.48 2.86 14.73
CA ASN A 80 0.44 2.09 15.98
C ASN A 80 0.68 0.59 15.78
N CYS A 81 0.68 0.13 14.55
CA CYS A 81 0.82 -1.29 14.21
C CYS A 81 2.20 -1.65 13.68
N MET A 82 2.93 -0.69 13.12
CA MET A 82 4.23 -0.92 12.51
C MET A 82 5.37 -0.87 13.52
N THR A 83 6.41 -1.69 13.29
CA THR A 83 7.63 -1.70 14.11
C THR A 83 8.67 -0.69 13.62
N ALA A 84 8.51 -0.19 12.39
CA ALA A 84 9.42 0.76 11.75
C ALA A 84 8.66 1.51 10.66
N PRO A 85 9.19 2.65 10.16
CA PRO A 85 8.62 3.32 9.00
C PRO A 85 8.57 2.39 7.79
N PRO A 86 7.54 2.49 6.92
CA PRO A 86 7.46 1.66 5.73
C PRO A 86 8.56 2.01 4.73
N ARG A 87 9.03 1.01 3.98
CA ARG A 87 9.89 1.23 2.82
C ARG A 87 9.01 1.35 1.60
N ILE A 88 8.93 2.53 1.02
CA ILE A 88 8.09 2.80 -0.14
C ILE A 88 8.97 3.04 -1.35
N GLU A 89 8.85 2.18 -2.36
CA GLU A 89 9.56 2.31 -3.62
C GLU A 89 8.57 2.69 -4.71
N VAL A 90 8.80 3.85 -5.34
CA VAL A 90 8.05 4.29 -6.50
C VAL A 90 8.90 3.99 -7.73
N ILE A 91 8.38 3.13 -8.60
CA ILE A 91 9.13 2.58 -9.72
C ILE A 91 8.56 3.09 -11.03
N THR A 92 9.41 3.77 -11.80
CA THR A 92 9.10 4.19 -13.16
C THR A 92 9.81 3.24 -14.12
N PRO A 93 9.12 2.21 -14.65
CA PRO A 93 9.78 1.22 -15.49
C PRO A 93 10.09 1.76 -16.88
N ALA A 94 11.25 1.41 -17.40
CA ALA A 94 11.58 1.66 -18.80
C ALA A 94 10.78 0.71 -19.71
N LYS A 95 10.48 -0.50 -19.22
CA LYS A 95 9.72 -1.52 -19.95
C LYS A 95 9.06 -2.46 -18.96
N VAL A 96 7.84 -2.88 -19.28
CA VAL A 96 7.15 -3.97 -18.57
C VAL A 96 6.87 -5.06 -19.60
N ASP A 97 7.41 -6.24 -19.38
CA ASP A 97 7.27 -7.39 -20.26
C ASP A 97 6.39 -8.43 -19.57
N VAL A 98 5.13 -8.48 -19.96
CA VAL A 98 4.16 -9.43 -19.38
C VAL A 98 4.23 -10.73 -20.17
N ARG A 99 4.50 -11.82 -19.45
CA ARG A 99 4.71 -13.15 -20.05
C ARG A 99 3.52 -14.07 -19.88
#